data_2556f0442f15ffd991e79134ac014227
#
_entry.id   2556f0442f15ffd991e79134ac014227
#
_cell.length_a   1.000
_cell.length_b   1.000
_cell.length_c   1.000
_cell.angle_alpha   90.00
_cell.angle_beta   90.00
_cell.angle_gamma   90.00
#
_symmetry.space_group_name_H-M   'P 1'
#
loop_
_entity.id
_entity.type
_entity.pdbx_description
1 polymer ?
#
loop_
_entity_poly.entity_id
_entity_poly.type
_entity_poly.pdbx_seq_one_letter_code
_entity_poly.pdbx_strand_id
1 'polypeptide(L)'
;MPRPTTKNDLMIAAKENYEKLNLLISKMTEVELNTPFDFSKDEKKKEAHWKRDKNLRDVLIHLYEWQQLVLHWVHSNQKGEEKSFLPKPYNWKTYGDMNVEFWKKHQNSLERIMCLFTNLGNN
;
A
#
# COMPACT_ATOMS: atom_id res chain seq x y z
N MET A 1 17.01 7.45 4.98
CA MET A 1 16.49 8.58 4.20
C MET A 1 15.66 9.49 5.10
N PRO A 2 16.01 10.78 5.21
CA PRO A 2 15.20 11.68 6.02
C PRO A 2 13.79 11.83 5.45
N ARG A 3 12.83 12.05 6.32
CA ARG A 3 11.44 12.28 5.89
C ARG A 3 11.34 13.62 5.17
N PRO A 4 10.56 13.71 4.09
CA PRO A 4 10.31 15.00 3.43
C PRO A 4 9.67 16.00 4.40
N THR A 5 10.12 17.24 4.36
CA THR A 5 9.59 18.30 5.24
C THR A 5 8.89 19.41 4.47
N THR A 6 8.96 19.40 3.13
CA THR A 6 8.26 20.35 2.28
C THR A 6 7.39 19.61 1.27
N LYS A 7 6.41 20.31 0.69
CA LYS A 7 5.57 19.74 -0.37
C LYS A 7 6.42 19.29 -1.56
N ASN A 8 7.38 20.10 -1.97
CA ASN A 8 8.25 19.76 -3.10
C ASN A 8 9.08 18.52 -2.83
N ASP A 9 9.67 18.42 -1.64
CA ASP A 9 10.44 17.25 -1.24
C ASP A 9 9.57 15.98 -1.20
N LEU A 10 8.34 16.11 -0.73
CA LEU A 10 7.39 14.99 -0.71
C LEU A 10 7.07 14.51 -2.12
N MET A 11 6.84 15.40 -3.06
CA MET A 11 6.55 15.06 -4.45
C MET A 11 7.72 14.37 -5.11
N ILE A 12 8.94 14.85 -4.88
CA ILE A 12 10.16 14.24 -5.41
C ILE A 12 10.34 12.83 -4.82
N ALA A 13 10.21 12.69 -3.51
CA ALA A 13 10.37 11.40 -2.83
C ALA A 13 9.33 10.39 -3.30
N ALA A 14 8.08 10.81 -3.46
CA ALA A 14 7.00 9.95 -3.94
C ALA A 14 7.30 9.42 -5.34
N LYS A 15 7.73 10.29 -6.25
CA LYS A 15 8.07 9.92 -7.61
C LYS A 15 9.25 8.96 -7.65
N GLU A 16 10.34 9.29 -6.94
CA GLU A 16 11.54 8.46 -6.91
C GLU A 16 11.27 7.07 -6.32
N ASN A 17 10.54 7.00 -5.22
CA ASN A 17 10.22 5.74 -4.57
C ASN A 17 9.28 4.88 -5.42
N TYR A 18 8.32 5.50 -6.10
CA TYR A 18 7.43 4.82 -7.02
C TYR A 18 8.21 4.21 -8.19
N GLU A 19 9.13 4.98 -8.78
CA GLU A 19 9.99 4.51 -9.88
C GLU A 19 10.90 3.36 -9.43
N LYS A 20 11.46 3.44 -8.21
CA LYS A 20 12.28 2.37 -7.64
C LYS A 20 11.48 1.08 -7.47
N LEU A 21 10.26 1.19 -6.97
CA LEU A 21 9.38 0.03 -6.78
C LEU A 21 9.05 -0.62 -8.12
N ASN A 22 8.66 0.16 -9.12
CA ASN A 22 8.35 -0.34 -10.46
C ASN A 22 9.56 -0.99 -11.11
N LEU A 23 10.74 -0.40 -10.96
CA LEU A 23 11.97 -0.96 -11.49
C LEU A 23 12.29 -2.30 -10.82
N LEU A 24 12.15 -2.38 -9.51
CA LEU A 24 12.36 -3.63 -8.77
C LEU A 24 11.42 -4.72 -9.27
N ILE A 25 10.12 -4.41 -9.38
CA ILE A 25 9.11 -5.37 -9.85
C ILE A 25 9.43 -5.83 -11.27
N SER A 26 9.85 -4.92 -12.16
CA SER A 26 10.17 -5.25 -13.55
C SER A 26 11.36 -6.22 -13.69
N LYS A 27 12.23 -6.26 -12.69
CA LYS A 27 13.39 -7.16 -12.67
C LYS A 27 13.11 -8.50 -12.00
N MET A 28 11.95 -8.66 -11.38
CA MET A 28 11.58 -9.91 -10.71
C MET A 28 11.16 -10.97 -11.74
N THR A 29 11.57 -12.21 -11.50
CA THR A 29 11.13 -13.35 -12.32
C THR A 29 9.69 -13.72 -11.94
N GLU A 30 9.02 -14.51 -12.78
CA GLU A 30 7.67 -15.01 -12.47
C GLU A 30 7.65 -15.82 -11.19
N VAL A 31 8.71 -16.59 -10.93
CA VAL A 31 8.84 -17.35 -9.69
C VAL A 31 8.88 -16.41 -8.49
N GLU A 32 9.71 -15.37 -8.56
CA GLU A 32 9.81 -14.38 -7.47
C GLU A 32 8.49 -13.64 -7.25
N LEU A 33 7.79 -13.27 -8.31
CA LEU A 33 6.50 -12.55 -8.22
C LEU A 33 5.42 -13.38 -7.53
N ASN A 34 5.47 -14.70 -7.66
CA ASN A 34 4.44 -15.59 -7.16
C ASN A 34 4.84 -16.40 -5.91
N THR A 35 6.10 -16.30 -5.49
CA THR A 35 6.57 -17.03 -4.32
C THR A 35 6.11 -16.36 -3.03
N PRO A 36 5.43 -17.08 -2.12
CA PRO A 36 5.05 -16.53 -0.84
C PRO A 36 6.27 -16.18 0.02
N PHE A 37 6.14 -15.12 0.80
CA PHE A 37 7.16 -14.74 1.79
C PHE A 37 7.14 -15.73 2.96
N ASP A 38 8.29 -16.05 3.47
CA ASP A 38 8.41 -16.91 4.64
C ASP A 38 9.15 -16.18 5.77
N PHE A 39 8.40 -15.70 6.74
CA PHE A 39 8.92 -15.04 7.92
C PHE A 39 8.78 -15.90 9.18
N SER A 40 8.46 -17.20 9.02
CA SER A 40 8.18 -18.09 10.14
C SER A 40 9.36 -18.24 11.10
N LYS A 41 10.58 -18.08 10.60
CA LYS A 41 11.82 -18.20 11.39
C LYS A 41 12.33 -16.86 11.93
N ASP A 42 11.67 -15.76 11.60
CA ASP A 42 12.09 -14.43 12.03
C ASP A 42 11.28 -14.00 13.25
N GLU A 43 11.89 -14.08 14.44
CA GLU A 43 11.25 -13.75 15.70
C GLU A 43 10.85 -12.27 15.81
N LYS A 44 11.46 -11.39 15.00
CA LYS A 44 11.15 -9.97 14.99
C LYS A 44 9.91 -9.63 14.19
N LYS A 45 9.41 -10.57 13.37
CA LYS A 45 8.28 -10.34 12.47
C LYS A 45 7.03 -11.06 12.99
N LYS A 46 6.53 -10.58 14.14
CA LYS A 46 5.37 -11.19 14.81
C LYS A 46 4.06 -10.41 14.61
N GLU A 47 4.13 -9.21 14.06
CA GLU A 47 2.95 -8.39 13.84
C GLU A 47 2.01 -9.03 12.82
N ALA A 48 0.73 -8.70 12.92
CA ALA A 48 -0.32 -9.34 12.09
C ALA A 48 -0.06 -9.26 10.59
N HIS A 49 0.49 -8.15 10.11
CA HIS A 49 0.72 -7.97 8.68
C HIS A 49 1.74 -8.96 8.10
N TRP A 50 2.71 -9.45 8.90
CA TRP A 50 3.68 -10.44 8.44
C TRP A 50 3.05 -11.79 8.14
N LYS A 51 1.91 -12.08 8.77
CA LYS A 51 1.15 -13.30 8.52
C LYS A 51 0.12 -13.11 7.42
N ARG A 52 -0.44 -11.91 7.29
CA ARG A 52 -1.47 -11.56 6.32
C ARG A 52 -0.89 -11.37 4.93
N ASP A 53 0.15 -10.53 4.83
CA ASP A 53 0.74 -10.14 3.55
C ASP A 53 1.81 -11.14 3.14
N LYS A 54 1.39 -12.22 2.49
CA LYS A 54 2.21 -13.39 2.20
C LYS A 54 2.99 -13.31 0.90
N ASN A 55 2.59 -12.40 0.00
CA ASN A 55 3.23 -12.29 -1.30
C ASN A 55 3.18 -10.83 -1.79
N LEU A 56 3.80 -10.58 -2.94
CA LEU A 56 3.84 -9.24 -3.53
C LEU A 56 2.44 -8.69 -3.80
N ARG A 57 1.50 -9.51 -4.26
CA ARG A 57 0.12 -9.11 -4.49
C ARG A 57 -0.50 -8.49 -3.23
N ASP A 58 -0.32 -9.14 -2.09
CA ASP A 58 -0.89 -8.67 -0.83
C ASP A 58 -0.30 -7.32 -0.41
N VAL A 59 1.01 -7.15 -0.60
CA VAL A 59 1.69 -5.87 -0.30
C VAL A 59 1.16 -4.75 -1.19
N LEU A 60 1.00 -5.02 -2.48
CA LEU A 60 0.51 -4.01 -3.43
C LEU A 60 -0.94 -3.62 -3.16
N ILE A 61 -1.79 -4.56 -2.73
CA ILE A 61 -3.17 -4.27 -2.31
C ILE A 61 -3.15 -3.30 -1.13
N HIS A 62 -2.33 -3.57 -0.14
CA HIS A 62 -2.19 -2.70 1.02
C HIS A 62 -1.79 -1.28 0.63
N LEU A 63 -0.76 -1.16 -0.21
CA LEU A 63 -0.30 0.14 -0.70
C LEU A 63 -1.39 0.87 -1.51
N TYR A 64 -2.06 0.15 -2.40
CA TYR A 64 -3.13 0.72 -3.23
C TYR A 64 -4.26 1.30 -2.39
N GLU A 65 -4.78 0.52 -1.44
CA GLU A 65 -5.90 0.96 -0.61
C GLU A 65 -5.53 2.14 0.29
N TRP A 66 -4.34 2.14 0.86
CA TRP A 66 -3.88 3.27 1.68
C TRP A 66 -3.67 4.53 0.84
N GLN A 67 -3.24 4.40 -0.41
CA GLN A 67 -3.15 5.54 -1.33
C GLN A 67 -4.54 6.10 -1.65
N GLN A 68 -5.55 5.23 -1.79
CA GLN A 68 -6.94 5.68 -1.97
C GLN A 68 -7.42 6.46 -0.74
N LEU A 69 -7.07 6.03 0.46
CA LEU A 69 -7.41 6.75 1.69
C LEU A 69 -6.78 8.15 1.70
N VAL A 70 -5.52 8.27 1.33
CA VAL A 70 -4.82 9.57 1.27
C VAL A 70 -5.50 10.50 0.27
N LEU A 71 -5.77 10.01 -0.94
CA LEU A 71 -6.40 10.81 -1.99
C LEU A 71 -7.79 11.29 -1.56
N HIS A 72 -8.59 10.41 -1.00
CA HIS A 72 -9.93 10.74 -0.53
C HIS A 72 -9.88 11.79 0.59
N TRP A 73 -8.97 11.61 1.54
CA TRP A 73 -8.81 12.54 2.68
C TRP A 73 -8.37 13.92 2.21
N VAL A 74 -7.37 13.99 1.31
CA VAL A 74 -6.88 15.27 0.77
C VAL A 74 -7.98 15.98 -0.01
N HIS A 75 -8.68 15.28 -0.91
CA HIS A 75 -9.76 15.88 -1.70
C HIS A 75 -10.90 16.38 -0.83
N SER A 76 -11.30 15.61 0.19
CA SER A 76 -12.38 16.03 1.10
C SER A 76 -12.01 17.29 1.86
N ASN A 77 -10.80 17.37 2.38
CA ASN A 77 -10.35 18.53 3.14
C ASN A 77 -10.14 19.77 2.26
N GLN A 78 -9.71 19.58 1.02
CA GLN A 78 -9.59 20.69 0.05
C GLN A 78 -10.94 21.31 -0.29
N LYS A 79 -12.02 20.52 -0.21
CA LYS A 79 -13.40 21.00 -0.41
C LYS A 79 -14.01 21.64 0.83
N GLY A 80 -13.25 21.71 1.94
CA GLY A 80 -13.72 22.24 3.20
C GLY A 80 -14.49 21.27 4.07
N GLU A 81 -14.50 19.98 3.69
CA GLU A 81 -15.12 18.92 4.47
C GLU A 81 -14.12 18.37 5.48
N GLU A 82 -14.42 18.50 6.76
CA GLU A 82 -13.57 17.91 7.80
C GLU A 82 -13.86 16.42 7.93
N LYS A 83 -12.98 15.59 7.38
CA LYS A 83 -13.09 14.13 7.48
C LYS A 83 -11.83 13.56 8.08
N SER A 84 -11.99 12.54 8.94
CA SER A 84 -10.86 11.80 9.47
C SER A 84 -10.20 10.97 8.36
N PHE A 85 -8.91 10.69 8.53
CA PHE A 85 -8.16 9.90 7.56
C PHE A 85 -8.72 8.48 7.45
N LEU A 86 -8.99 7.84 8.58
CA LEU A 86 -9.55 6.49 8.59
C LEU A 86 -11.07 6.52 8.42
N PRO A 87 -11.64 5.72 7.52
CA PRO A 87 -13.10 5.68 7.33
C PRO A 87 -13.80 5.04 8.53
N LYS A 88 -15.01 5.50 8.82
CA LYS A 88 -15.83 4.87 9.86
C LYS A 88 -16.20 3.44 9.46
N PRO A 89 -16.25 2.49 10.38
CA PRO A 89 -16.15 2.61 11.84
C PRO A 89 -14.72 2.46 12.40
N TYR A 90 -13.70 2.50 11.55
CA TYR A 90 -12.32 2.23 11.95
C TYR A 90 -11.65 3.43 12.62
N ASN A 91 -10.67 3.13 13.48
CA ASN A 91 -9.84 4.12 14.15
C ASN A 91 -8.41 3.55 14.29
N TRP A 92 -7.51 4.32 14.90
CA TRP A 92 -6.11 3.89 15.02
C TRP A 92 -5.88 2.68 15.92
N LYS A 93 -6.93 2.20 16.62
CA LYS A 93 -6.88 0.94 17.36
C LYS A 93 -7.41 -0.24 16.54
N THR A 94 -8.27 0.01 15.56
CA THR A 94 -8.95 -1.03 14.78
C THR A 94 -8.58 -1.04 13.30
N TYR A 95 -7.64 -0.23 12.88
CA TYR A 95 -7.25 -0.16 11.45
C TYR A 95 -6.69 -1.49 10.91
N GLY A 96 -6.20 -2.36 11.79
CA GLY A 96 -5.78 -3.69 11.38
C GLY A 96 -6.92 -4.52 10.77
N ASP A 97 -8.13 -4.40 11.33
CA ASP A 97 -9.32 -5.05 10.79
C ASP A 97 -9.69 -4.48 9.42
N MET A 98 -9.51 -3.17 9.24
CA MET A 98 -9.70 -2.52 7.95
C MET A 98 -8.75 -3.10 6.90
N ASN A 99 -7.49 -3.30 7.25
CA ASN A 99 -6.50 -3.88 6.35
C ASN A 99 -6.88 -5.31 5.94
N VAL A 100 -7.44 -6.09 6.85
CA VAL A 100 -7.93 -7.44 6.55
C VAL A 100 -9.10 -7.39 5.55
N GLU A 101 -10.01 -6.43 5.72
CA GLU A 101 -11.12 -6.26 4.78
C GLU A 101 -10.63 -5.84 3.39
N PHE A 102 -9.62 -4.98 3.31
CA PHE A 102 -9.00 -4.62 2.04
C PHE A 102 -8.38 -5.85 1.36
N TRP A 103 -7.69 -6.68 2.13
CA TRP A 103 -7.09 -7.90 1.63
C TRP A 103 -8.15 -8.87 1.08
N LYS A 104 -9.26 -9.03 1.80
CA LYS A 104 -10.38 -9.89 1.36
C LYS A 104 -11.08 -9.36 0.11
N LYS A 105 -11.20 -8.05 0.00
CA LYS A 105 -11.87 -7.39 -1.12
C LYS A 105 -11.16 -7.63 -2.45
N HIS A 106 -9.83 -7.74 -2.43
CA HIS A 106 -9.03 -7.87 -3.63
C HIS A 106 -8.39 -9.26 -3.73
N GLN A 107 -9.19 -10.25 -4.12
CA GLN A 107 -8.69 -11.62 -4.37
C GLN A 107 -8.39 -11.82 -5.86
N ASN A 108 -7.85 -10.79 -6.49
CA ASN A 108 -7.50 -10.79 -7.91
C ASN A 108 -6.07 -11.30 -8.15
N SER A 109 -5.76 -11.59 -9.41
CA SER A 109 -4.41 -11.96 -9.81
C SER A 109 -3.42 -10.81 -9.58
N LEU A 110 -2.14 -11.15 -9.49
CA LEU A 110 -1.07 -10.16 -9.36
C LEU A 110 -1.10 -9.15 -10.51
N GLU A 111 -1.34 -9.59 -11.75
CA GLU A 111 -1.42 -8.71 -12.92
C GLU A 111 -2.48 -7.63 -12.75
N ARG A 112 -3.66 -8.00 -12.27
CA ARG A 112 -4.76 -7.07 -12.04
C ARG A 112 -4.38 -6.01 -11.02
N ILE A 113 -3.76 -6.42 -9.91
CA ILE A 113 -3.32 -5.52 -8.86
C ILE A 113 -2.21 -4.59 -9.35
N MET A 114 -1.26 -5.10 -10.11
CA MET A 114 -0.20 -4.28 -10.70
C MET A 114 -0.77 -3.24 -11.66
N CYS A 115 -1.79 -3.60 -12.43
CA CYS A 115 -2.47 -2.66 -13.32
C CYS A 115 -3.14 -1.53 -12.54
N LEU A 116 -3.85 -1.84 -11.47
CA LEU A 116 -4.49 -0.83 -10.60
C LEU A 116 -3.45 0.09 -9.98
N PHE A 117 -2.35 -0.47 -9.49
CA PHE A 117 -1.26 0.30 -8.88
C PHE A 117 -0.59 1.23 -9.89
N THR A 118 -0.36 0.77 -11.11
CA THR A 118 0.24 1.56 -12.19
C THR A 118 -0.67 2.71 -12.60
N ASN A 119 -1.98 2.47 -12.74
CA ASN A 119 -2.94 3.52 -13.07
C ASN A 119 -3.00 4.60 -12.00
N LEU A 120 -2.90 4.23 -10.73
CA LEU A 120 -2.85 5.18 -9.63
C LEU A 120 -1.60 6.06 -9.73
N GLY A 121 -0.46 5.48 -10.06
CA GLY A 121 0.80 6.21 -10.19
C GLY A 121 0.83 7.18 -11.37
N ASN A 122 -0.01 6.98 -12.38
CA ASN A 122 -0.09 7.86 -13.56
C ASN A 122 -1.04 9.04 -13.36
N ASN A 123 -1.77 9.06 -12.26
CA ASN A 123 -2.64 10.15 -11.90
C ASN A 123 -1.94 11.10 -10.91
#